data_860610d4627df96287a0fbf98a7b33a8
#
_entry.id   860610d4627df96287a0fbf98a7b33a8
#
_cell.length_a   1.000
_cell.length_b   1.000
_cell.length_c   1.000
_cell.angle_alpha   90.00
_cell.angle_beta   90.00
_cell.angle_gamma   90.00
#
_symmetry.space_group_name_H-M   'P 1'
#
loop_
_entity.id
_entity.type
_entity.pdbx_description
1 polymer ?
#
loop_
_entity_poly.entity_id
_entity_poly.type
_entity_poly.pdbx_seq_one_letter_code
_entity_poly.pdbx_strand_id
1 'polypeptide(L)'
;MSVQIKNLNKSYYLDAQKIEILKDLNVDIKTSEVVAVLGSSGSGKSTLLSLLAGLDFCDSGEIRFNQIDIARLNQKELTAFRAEHIGIVFQNYYLVSHLTALENVLLPLEIQNKMNSIEEAVNLLQKVGLGHRLHHAPGELSGGESQRLAIARALISKPQLLLADEPSGSLDTETGKKVMDLFFEQIRANGTTTVLVTHDRGLADRCDRVLKLENGQLCDI
;
A
#
# COMPACT_ATOMS: atom_id res chain seq x y z
N MET A 1 1.99 12.58 6.22
CA MET A 1 1.59 13.18 4.91
C MET A 1 0.08 13.13 4.80
N SER A 2 -0.60 14.24 4.57
CA SER A 2 -2.04 14.24 4.28
C SER A 2 -2.30 13.91 2.81
N VAL A 3 -3.44 13.27 2.54
CA VAL A 3 -3.89 12.94 1.19
C VAL A 3 -5.25 13.60 0.96
N GLN A 4 -5.38 14.34 -0.13
CA GLN A 4 -6.64 14.96 -0.54
C GLN A 4 -6.98 14.52 -1.95
N ILE A 5 -8.17 14.00 -2.13
CA ILE A 5 -8.74 13.64 -3.43
C ILE A 5 -9.93 14.56 -3.69
N LYS A 6 -10.00 15.16 -4.88
CA LYS A 6 -11.09 16.04 -5.30
C LYS A 6 -11.58 15.69 -6.70
N ASN A 7 -12.90 15.48 -6.80
CA ASN A 7 -13.62 15.25 -8.06
C ASN A 7 -12.95 14.20 -8.95
N LEU A 8 -12.39 13.14 -8.32
CA LEU A 8 -11.60 12.13 -9.00
C LEU A 8 -12.50 11.20 -9.82
N ASN A 9 -12.21 11.10 -11.11
CA ASN A 9 -12.91 10.21 -12.03
C ASN A 9 -11.93 9.27 -12.71
N LYS A 10 -12.34 8.01 -12.87
CA LYS A 10 -11.59 7.00 -13.61
C LYS A 10 -12.52 6.06 -14.34
N SER A 11 -12.24 5.86 -15.62
CA SER A 11 -12.93 4.91 -16.49
C SER A 11 -11.94 4.05 -17.24
N TYR A 12 -12.38 2.87 -17.64
CA TYR A 12 -11.67 2.03 -18.60
C TYR A 12 -12.57 1.77 -19.81
N TYR A 13 -11.97 1.40 -20.91
CA TYR A 13 -12.67 1.03 -22.13
C TYR A 13 -12.49 -0.47 -22.37
N LEU A 14 -13.62 -1.18 -22.50
CA LEU A 14 -13.64 -2.55 -22.95
C LEU A 14 -14.31 -2.54 -24.33
N ASP A 15 -13.53 -2.78 -25.36
CA ASP A 15 -13.92 -2.54 -26.75
C ASP A 15 -14.38 -1.08 -26.94
N ALA A 16 -15.63 -0.83 -27.30
CA ALA A 16 -16.22 0.50 -27.46
C ALA A 16 -17.03 0.96 -26.23
N GLN A 17 -17.15 0.13 -25.19
CA GLN A 17 -17.95 0.45 -24.02
C GLN A 17 -17.08 1.11 -22.93
N LYS A 18 -17.48 2.33 -22.51
CA LYS A 18 -16.91 3.02 -21.37
C LYS A 18 -17.45 2.43 -20.06
N ILE A 19 -16.56 1.99 -19.19
CA ILE A 19 -16.88 1.47 -17.85
C ILE A 19 -16.34 2.46 -16.83
N GLU A 20 -17.24 3.20 -16.17
CA GLU A 20 -16.87 4.16 -15.12
C GLU A 20 -16.64 3.43 -13.82
N ILE A 21 -15.40 3.48 -13.31
CA ILE A 21 -14.98 2.79 -12.08
C ILE A 21 -15.06 3.70 -10.87
N LEU A 22 -14.55 4.94 -10.98
CA LEU A 22 -14.63 5.96 -9.93
C LEU A 22 -15.36 7.18 -10.46
N LYS A 23 -16.25 7.76 -9.64
CA LYS A 23 -17.16 8.83 -10.03
C LYS A 23 -17.16 9.93 -8.98
N ASP A 24 -16.63 11.09 -9.35
CA ASP A 24 -16.60 12.29 -8.51
C ASP A 24 -16.18 12.00 -7.06
N LEU A 25 -15.11 11.22 -6.92
CA LEU A 25 -14.65 10.74 -5.63
C LEU A 25 -13.95 11.86 -4.89
N ASN A 26 -14.39 12.10 -3.65
CA ASN A 26 -13.86 13.15 -2.78
C ASN A 26 -13.53 12.55 -1.41
N VAL A 27 -12.30 12.76 -0.93
CA VAL A 27 -11.89 12.34 0.42
C VAL A 27 -10.65 13.11 0.87
N ASP A 28 -10.62 13.45 2.17
CA ASP A 28 -9.46 13.98 2.86
C ASP A 28 -8.99 12.94 3.89
N ILE A 29 -7.70 12.57 3.85
CA ILE A 29 -7.05 11.68 4.81
C ILE A 29 -6.00 12.49 5.55
N LYS A 30 -6.08 12.49 6.89
CA LYS A 30 -5.17 13.25 7.74
C LYS A 30 -3.81 12.56 7.86
N THR A 31 -2.80 13.33 8.22
CA THR A 31 -1.47 12.78 8.56
C THR A 31 -1.59 11.77 9.70
N SER A 32 -0.91 10.64 9.56
CA SER A 32 -0.92 9.50 10.51
C SER A 32 -2.29 8.83 10.71
N GLU A 33 -3.29 9.17 9.89
CA GLU A 33 -4.60 8.49 9.89
C GLU A 33 -4.48 7.14 9.18
N VAL A 34 -5.08 6.12 9.76
CA VAL A 34 -5.23 4.78 9.17
C VAL A 34 -6.68 4.64 8.69
N VAL A 35 -6.87 4.63 7.39
CA VAL A 35 -8.19 4.57 6.76
C VAL A 35 -8.38 3.21 6.08
N ALA A 36 -9.47 2.53 6.42
CA ALA A 36 -9.91 1.36 5.69
C ALA A 36 -10.86 1.74 4.55
N VAL A 37 -10.71 1.09 3.41
CA VAL A 37 -11.65 1.17 2.28
C VAL A 37 -12.27 -0.20 2.06
N LEU A 38 -13.53 -0.34 2.46
CA LEU A 38 -14.35 -1.52 2.25
C LEU A 38 -15.08 -1.45 0.90
N GLY A 39 -15.35 -2.60 0.30
CA GLY A 39 -16.17 -2.69 -0.91
C GLY A 39 -16.17 -4.11 -1.48
N SER A 40 -17.18 -4.42 -2.30
CA SER A 40 -17.27 -5.72 -2.99
C SER A 40 -16.12 -5.90 -4.01
N SER A 41 -15.90 -7.13 -4.45
CA SER A 41 -14.98 -7.39 -5.57
C SER A 41 -15.45 -6.59 -6.80
N GLY A 42 -14.51 -5.96 -7.50
CA GLY A 42 -14.82 -5.12 -8.67
C GLY A 42 -15.35 -3.71 -8.37
N SER A 43 -15.46 -3.29 -7.10
CA SER A 43 -15.95 -1.92 -6.76
C SER A 43 -14.99 -0.78 -7.10
N GLY A 44 -13.75 -1.07 -7.53
CA GLY A 44 -12.75 -0.07 -7.88
C GLY A 44 -11.66 0.18 -6.81
N LYS A 45 -11.59 -0.64 -5.75
CA LYS A 45 -10.62 -0.48 -4.65
C LYS A 45 -9.15 -0.51 -5.13
N SER A 46 -8.78 -1.52 -5.91
CA SER A 46 -7.41 -1.62 -6.45
C SER A 46 -7.13 -0.51 -7.47
N THR A 47 -8.14 -0.03 -8.21
CA THR A 47 -8.03 1.15 -9.07
C THR A 47 -7.71 2.40 -8.24
N LEU A 48 -8.44 2.61 -7.13
CA LEU A 48 -8.17 3.73 -6.22
C LEU A 48 -6.73 3.66 -5.67
N LEU A 49 -6.29 2.48 -5.20
CA LEU A 49 -4.91 2.31 -4.74
C LEU A 49 -3.88 2.58 -5.85
N SER A 50 -4.15 2.11 -7.07
CA SER A 50 -3.25 2.35 -8.22
C SER A 50 -3.12 3.84 -8.55
N LEU A 51 -4.21 4.59 -8.47
CA LEU A 51 -4.19 6.04 -8.66
C LEU A 51 -3.43 6.75 -7.53
N LEU A 52 -3.68 6.37 -6.27
CA LEU A 52 -2.94 6.89 -5.11
C LEU A 52 -1.45 6.56 -5.18
N ALA A 53 -1.11 5.39 -5.71
CA ALA A 53 0.28 4.99 -5.94
C ALA A 53 0.93 5.69 -7.13
N GLY A 54 0.18 6.44 -7.96
CA GLY A 54 0.67 6.98 -9.22
C GLY A 54 1.11 5.88 -10.20
N LEU A 55 0.48 4.70 -10.12
CA LEU A 55 0.67 3.59 -11.06
C LEU A 55 -0.26 3.67 -12.25
N ASP A 56 -1.34 4.45 -12.13
CA ASP A 56 -2.30 4.75 -13.18
C ASP A 56 -2.65 6.24 -13.16
N PHE A 57 -3.28 6.75 -14.22
CA PHE A 57 -3.69 8.14 -14.37
C PHE A 57 -5.21 8.25 -14.23
N CYS A 58 -5.68 9.30 -13.55
CA CYS A 58 -7.10 9.64 -13.52
C CYS A 58 -7.55 10.28 -14.84
N ASP A 59 -8.84 10.18 -15.14
CA ASP A 59 -9.43 10.87 -16.30
C ASP A 59 -9.62 12.35 -16.00
N SER A 60 -9.97 12.68 -14.76
CA SER A 60 -10.11 14.04 -14.25
C SER A 60 -10.05 14.07 -12.72
N GLY A 61 -9.90 15.26 -12.15
CA GLY A 61 -9.81 15.47 -10.72
C GLY A 61 -8.37 15.72 -10.25
N GLU A 62 -8.17 15.73 -8.94
CA GLU A 62 -6.89 16.00 -8.30
C GLU A 62 -6.59 14.96 -7.23
N ILE A 63 -5.32 14.58 -7.12
CA ILE A 63 -4.78 13.76 -6.02
C ILE A 63 -3.61 14.51 -5.42
N ARG A 64 -3.81 15.10 -4.25
CA ARG A 64 -2.79 15.91 -3.57
C ARG A 64 -2.22 15.19 -2.36
N PHE A 65 -0.91 15.15 -2.32
CA PHE A 65 -0.11 14.76 -1.16
C PHE A 65 0.50 16.03 -0.55
N ASN A 66 -0.05 16.49 0.57
CA ASN A 66 0.18 17.83 1.10
C ASN A 66 -0.12 18.89 0.01
N GLN A 67 0.94 19.51 -0.58
CA GLN A 67 0.79 20.54 -1.62
C GLN A 67 1.09 20.03 -3.04
N ILE A 68 1.53 18.76 -3.19
CA ILE A 68 1.92 18.19 -4.48
C ILE A 68 0.73 17.47 -5.09
N ASP A 69 0.29 17.93 -6.25
CA ASP A 69 -0.74 17.25 -7.05
C ASP A 69 -0.06 16.23 -7.99
N ILE A 70 -0.17 14.95 -7.64
CA ILE A 70 0.48 13.89 -8.42
C ILE A 70 -0.18 13.65 -9.77
N ALA A 71 -1.43 14.06 -9.97
CA ALA A 71 -2.09 13.96 -11.27
C ALA A 71 -1.45 14.86 -12.35
N ARG A 72 -0.64 15.84 -11.94
CA ARG A 72 0.07 16.75 -12.83
C ARG A 72 1.54 16.40 -13.07
N LEU A 73 2.06 15.40 -12.34
CA LEU A 73 3.45 14.96 -12.48
C LEU A 73 3.62 14.15 -13.76
N ASN A 74 4.76 14.32 -14.42
CA ASN A 74 5.14 13.43 -15.51
C ASN A 74 5.64 12.09 -14.97
N GLN A 75 5.84 11.10 -15.84
CA GLN A 75 6.23 9.73 -15.46
C GLN A 75 7.51 9.66 -14.63
N LYS A 76 8.51 10.49 -14.94
CA LYS A 76 9.79 10.52 -14.21
C LYS A 76 9.59 11.08 -12.79
N GLU A 77 8.84 12.17 -12.68
CA GLU A 77 8.50 12.80 -11.40
C GLU A 77 7.66 11.86 -10.52
N LEU A 78 6.64 11.20 -11.10
CA LEU A 78 5.84 10.19 -10.41
C LEU A 78 6.69 9.03 -9.88
N THR A 79 7.66 8.56 -10.68
CA THR A 79 8.55 7.47 -10.25
C THR A 79 9.42 7.90 -9.07
N ALA A 80 9.99 9.11 -9.11
CA ALA A 80 10.76 9.66 -8.01
C ALA A 80 9.90 9.88 -6.76
N PHE A 81 8.71 10.46 -6.93
CA PHE A 81 7.76 10.70 -5.85
C PHE A 81 7.34 9.39 -5.16
N ARG A 82 7.00 8.36 -5.95
CA ARG A 82 6.64 7.04 -5.45
C ARG A 82 7.77 6.42 -4.63
N ALA A 83 8.98 6.42 -5.19
CA ALA A 83 10.15 5.84 -4.53
C ALA A 83 10.43 6.52 -3.17
N GLU A 84 10.21 7.82 -3.05
CA GLU A 84 10.53 8.60 -1.85
C GLU A 84 9.42 8.55 -0.78
N HIS A 85 8.14 8.55 -1.20
CA HIS A 85 7.04 8.84 -0.29
C HIS A 85 6.08 7.68 -0.07
N ILE A 86 6.01 6.68 -0.97
CA ILE A 86 4.97 5.67 -0.95
C ILE A 86 5.54 4.27 -0.73
N GLY A 87 5.01 3.56 0.27
CA GLY A 87 5.17 2.12 0.42
C GLY A 87 3.91 1.40 -0.06
N ILE A 88 4.07 0.22 -0.67
CA ILE A 88 2.93 -0.57 -1.15
C ILE A 88 3.07 -2.01 -0.67
N VAL A 89 2.00 -2.52 -0.05
CA VAL A 89 1.84 -3.93 0.32
C VAL A 89 0.72 -4.52 -0.54
N PHE A 90 1.05 -5.52 -1.33
CA PHE A 90 0.11 -6.19 -2.22
C PHE A 90 -0.35 -7.54 -1.65
N GLN A 91 -1.50 -8.00 -2.06
CA GLN A 91 -2.03 -9.33 -1.73
C GLN A 91 -1.10 -10.46 -2.23
N ASN A 92 -0.51 -10.32 -3.41
CA ASN A 92 0.37 -11.31 -4.04
C ASN A 92 1.87 -11.08 -3.74
N TYR A 93 2.22 -10.33 -2.69
CA TYR A 93 3.57 -10.04 -2.20
C TYR A 93 4.49 -9.34 -3.22
N TYR A 94 4.54 -9.74 -4.48
CA TYR A 94 5.45 -9.26 -5.54
C TYR A 94 6.92 -9.19 -5.09
N LEU A 95 7.37 -10.24 -4.39
CA LEU A 95 8.77 -10.39 -4.03
C LEU A 95 9.60 -10.74 -5.28
N VAL A 96 10.82 -10.23 -5.31
CA VAL A 96 11.76 -10.53 -6.39
C VAL A 96 12.37 -11.90 -6.11
N SER A 97 12.02 -12.90 -6.91
CA SER A 97 12.25 -14.33 -6.64
C SER A 97 13.72 -14.75 -6.58
N HIS A 98 14.60 -14.03 -7.27
CA HIS A 98 16.05 -14.30 -7.31
C HIS A 98 16.86 -13.50 -6.28
N LEU A 99 16.22 -12.66 -5.47
CA LEU A 99 16.81 -11.94 -4.36
C LEU A 99 16.46 -12.64 -3.04
N THR A 100 17.39 -12.62 -2.10
CA THR A 100 17.18 -13.06 -0.71
C THR A 100 16.16 -12.16 0.01
N ALA A 101 15.72 -12.56 1.20
CA ALA A 101 14.85 -11.73 2.04
C ALA A 101 15.51 -10.38 2.38
N LEU A 102 16.79 -10.39 2.72
CA LEU A 102 17.54 -9.16 3.01
C LEU A 102 17.62 -8.24 1.78
N GLU A 103 17.98 -8.78 0.61
CA GLU A 103 18.05 -8.01 -0.65
C GLU A 103 16.68 -7.47 -1.08
N ASN A 104 15.60 -8.24 -0.91
CA ASN A 104 14.25 -7.74 -1.17
C ASN A 104 13.91 -6.51 -0.31
N VAL A 105 14.30 -6.51 0.98
CA VAL A 105 14.07 -5.36 1.87
C VAL A 105 14.97 -4.19 1.52
N LEU A 106 16.20 -4.42 1.08
CA LEU A 106 17.13 -3.36 0.70
C LEU A 106 16.78 -2.68 -0.62
N LEU A 107 16.09 -3.38 -1.53
CA LEU A 107 15.79 -2.91 -2.87
C LEU A 107 15.19 -1.48 -2.95
N PRO A 108 14.21 -1.07 -2.12
CA PRO A 108 13.71 0.31 -2.13
C PRO A 108 14.77 1.35 -1.78
N LEU A 109 15.70 1.03 -0.90
CA LEU A 109 16.78 1.93 -0.48
C LEU A 109 17.87 2.04 -1.56
N GLU A 110 18.16 0.94 -2.25
CA GLU A 110 19.07 0.92 -3.41
C GLU A 110 18.52 1.80 -4.54
N ILE A 111 17.23 1.72 -4.85
CA ILE A 111 16.54 2.59 -5.83
C ILE A 111 16.69 4.07 -5.45
N GLN A 112 16.67 4.38 -4.14
CA GLN A 112 16.87 5.74 -3.62
C GLN A 112 18.34 6.15 -3.48
N ASN A 113 19.30 5.31 -3.88
CA ASN A 113 20.76 5.49 -3.67
C ASN A 113 21.15 5.68 -2.18
N LYS A 114 20.42 5.08 -1.25
CA LYS A 114 20.68 5.09 0.20
C LYS A 114 21.46 3.83 0.60
N MET A 115 22.75 3.81 0.33
CA MET A 115 23.60 2.60 0.33
C MET A 115 24.05 2.02 1.70
N ASN A 116 23.81 2.66 2.85
CA ASN A 116 24.35 2.23 4.15
C ASN A 116 23.29 1.70 5.14
N SER A 117 22.34 0.90 4.65
CA SER A 117 21.16 0.54 5.43
C SER A 117 21.03 -0.96 5.73
N ILE A 118 22.13 -1.74 5.64
CA ILE A 118 22.08 -3.19 5.91
C ILE A 118 21.64 -3.46 7.35
N GLU A 119 22.23 -2.74 8.32
CA GLU A 119 21.86 -2.90 9.73
C GLU A 119 20.37 -2.57 9.97
N GLU A 120 19.87 -1.51 9.34
CA GLU A 120 18.44 -1.12 9.44
C GLU A 120 17.51 -2.21 8.83
N ALA A 121 17.89 -2.79 7.69
CA ALA A 121 17.15 -3.89 7.06
C ALA A 121 17.16 -5.16 7.93
N VAL A 122 18.31 -5.52 8.51
CA VAL A 122 18.44 -6.66 9.43
C VAL A 122 17.57 -6.44 10.68
N ASN A 123 17.64 -5.26 11.28
CA ASN A 123 16.83 -4.91 12.45
C ASN A 123 15.32 -4.96 12.13
N LEU A 124 14.91 -4.48 10.96
CA LEU A 124 13.51 -4.55 10.55
C LEU A 124 13.06 -5.99 10.31
N LEU A 125 13.89 -6.81 9.64
CA LEU A 125 13.60 -8.24 9.45
C LEU A 125 13.51 -8.99 10.79
N GLN A 126 14.31 -8.65 11.78
CA GLN A 126 14.19 -9.18 13.14
C GLN A 126 12.84 -8.79 13.78
N LYS A 127 12.45 -7.52 13.69
CA LYS A 127 11.16 -7.01 14.21
C LYS A 127 9.95 -7.72 13.58
N VAL A 128 10.02 -8.02 12.29
CA VAL A 128 8.95 -8.78 11.63
C VAL A 128 9.09 -10.31 11.80
N GLY A 129 10.02 -10.77 12.65
CA GLY A 129 10.21 -12.19 12.98
C GLY A 129 10.88 -13.00 11.86
N LEU A 130 11.67 -12.35 11.00
CA LEU A 130 12.39 -12.97 9.88
C LEU A 130 13.92 -12.93 10.03
N GLY A 131 14.45 -12.64 11.23
CA GLY A 131 15.89 -12.56 11.49
C GLY A 131 16.64 -13.87 11.18
N HIS A 132 15.95 -15.03 11.22
CA HIS A 132 16.51 -16.33 10.87
C HIS A 132 16.38 -16.68 9.38
N ARG A 133 15.78 -15.80 8.56
CA ARG A 133 15.48 -15.99 7.13
C ARG A 133 16.22 -15.03 6.20
N LEU A 134 17.19 -14.25 6.68
CA LEU A 134 17.87 -13.18 5.93
C LEU A 134 18.35 -13.60 4.55
N HIS A 135 18.89 -14.83 4.44
CA HIS A 135 19.51 -15.35 3.22
C HIS A 135 18.61 -16.32 2.43
N HIS A 136 17.35 -16.50 2.85
CA HIS A 136 16.40 -17.35 2.12
C HIS A 136 15.81 -16.59 0.94
N ALA A 137 15.60 -17.30 -0.16
CA ALA A 137 14.84 -16.79 -1.30
C ALA A 137 13.33 -16.85 -1.03
N PRO A 138 12.49 -16.03 -1.68
CA PRO A 138 11.03 -16.02 -1.51
C PRO A 138 10.38 -17.40 -1.67
N GLY A 139 10.88 -18.25 -2.56
CA GLY A 139 10.37 -19.61 -2.78
C GLY A 139 10.59 -20.59 -1.60
N GLU A 140 11.42 -20.21 -0.64
CA GLU A 140 11.72 -20.99 0.57
C GLU A 140 10.91 -20.50 1.79
N LEU A 141 10.09 -19.46 1.62
CA LEU A 141 9.28 -18.85 2.66
C LEU A 141 7.83 -19.34 2.62
N SER A 142 7.23 -19.50 3.79
CA SER A 142 5.78 -19.68 3.89
C SER A 142 5.02 -18.42 3.45
N GLY A 143 3.71 -18.51 3.16
CA GLY A 143 2.89 -17.37 2.80
C GLY A 143 2.93 -16.24 3.83
N GLY A 144 2.84 -16.58 5.12
CA GLY A 144 2.96 -15.59 6.20
C GLY A 144 4.35 -14.97 6.32
N GLU A 145 5.43 -15.72 6.07
CA GLU A 145 6.79 -15.17 6.00
C GLU A 145 6.95 -14.24 4.80
N SER A 146 6.42 -14.62 3.64
CA SER A 146 6.43 -13.80 2.42
C SER A 146 5.66 -12.48 2.62
N GLN A 147 4.52 -12.53 3.30
CA GLN A 147 3.75 -11.31 3.61
C GLN A 147 4.49 -10.40 4.59
N ARG A 148 5.09 -10.95 5.66
CA ARG A 148 5.92 -10.16 6.58
C ARG A 148 7.13 -9.54 5.87
N LEU A 149 7.73 -10.26 4.93
CA LEU A 149 8.80 -9.75 4.09
C LEU A 149 8.33 -8.59 3.19
N ALA A 150 7.15 -8.72 2.56
CA ALA A 150 6.56 -7.65 1.75
C ALA A 150 6.24 -6.40 2.58
N ILE A 151 5.74 -6.57 3.83
CA ILE A 151 5.52 -5.47 4.77
C ILE A 151 6.85 -4.80 5.14
N ALA A 152 7.89 -5.57 5.48
CA ALA A 152 9.20 -5.02 5.79
C ALA A 152 9.78 -4.23 4.62
N ARG A 153 9.70 -4.78 3.40
CA ARG A 153 10.13 -4.09 2.17
C ARG A 153 9.38 -2.77 1.96
N ALA A 154 8.07 -2.74 2.21
CA ALA A 154 7.29 -1.52 2.05
C ALA A 154 7.62 -0.45 3.11
N LEU A 155 8.07 -0.85 4.30
CA LEU A 155 8.33 0.04 5.44
C LEU A 155 9.78 0.51 5.56
N ILE A 156 10.76 -0.16 4.92
CA ILE A 156 12.18 0.14 5.09
C ILE A 156 12.55 1.58 4.68
N SER A 157 11.88 2.10 3.65
CA SER A 157 12.07 3.48 3.17
C SER A 157 11.44 4.54 4.08
N LYS A 158 10.75 4.13 5.18
CA LYS A 158 9.96 4.99 6.06
C LYS A 158 8.97 5.85 5.28
N PRO A 159 8.09 5.24 4.49
CA PRO A 159 7.19 5.96 3.61
C PRO A 159 6.26 6.86 4.42
N GLN A 160 5.89 7.99 3.86
CA GLN A 160 4.91 8.90 4.45
C GLN A 160 3.48 8.41 4.24
N LEU A 161 3.25 7.64 3.17
CA LEU A 161 1.99 6.96 2.87
C LEU A 161 2.25 5.47 2.63
N LEU A 162 1.48 4.63 3.30
CA LEU A 162 1.44 3.19 3.04
C LEU A 162 0.10 2.82 2.41
N LEU A 163 0.15 2.15 1.28
CA LEU A 163 -1.00 1.59 0.58
C LEU A 163 -0.99 0.07 0.75
N ALA A 164 -2.09 -0.52 1.19
CA ALA A 164 -2.18 -1.96 1.40
C ALA A 164 -3.42 -2.52 0.71
N ASP A 165 -3.22 -3.43 -0.25
CA ASP A 165 -4.27 -4.11 -0.99
C ASP A 165 -4.44 -5.54 -0.46
N GLU A 166 -5.51 -5.78 0.30
CA GLU A 166 -5.87 -7.10 0.86
C GLU A 166 -4.67 -7.82 1.53
N PRO A 167 -3.94 -7.17 2.47
CA PRO A 167 -2.64 -7.66 2.95
C PRO A 167 -2.67 -8.99 3.72
N SER A 168 -3.83 -9.53 4.04
CA SER A 168 -4.03 -10.86 4.65
C SER A 168 -4.80 -11.84 3.76
N GLY A 169 -5.24 -11.41 2.58
CA GLY A 169 -6.20 -12.14 1.76
C GLY A 169 -5.73 -13.49 1.22
N SER A 170 -4.41 -13.74 1.21
CA SER A 170 -3.81 -15.01 0.80
C SER A 170 -3.36 -15.90 1.96
N LEU A 171 -3.66 -15.51 3.21
CA LEU A 171 -3.23 -16.21 4.43
C LEU A 171 -4.40 -16.95 5.10
N ASP A 172 -4.10 -18.02 5.81
CA ASP A 172 -5.05 -18.61 6.75
C ASP A 172 -5.35 -17.63 7.90
N THR A 173 -6.49 -17.80 8.55
CA THR A 173 -7.02 -16.87 9.56
C THR A 173 -6.05 -16.60 10.71
N GLU A 174 -5.36 -17.62 11.23
CA GLU A 174 -4.46 -17.46 12.37
C GLU A 174 -3.18 -16.72 11.98
N THR A 175 -2.57 -17.12 10.86
CA THR A 175 -1.39 -16.46 10.31
C THR A 175 -1.71 -15.03 9.90
N GLY A 176 -2.85 -14.82 9.24
CA GLY A 176 -3.32 -13.49 8.84
C GLY A 176 -3.45 -12.55 10.03
N LYS A 177 -4.04 -13.01 11.14
CA LYS A 177 -4.14 -12.21 12.37
C LYS A 177 -2.78 -11.78 12.91
N LYS A 178 -1.84 -12.72 13.05
CA LYS A 178 -0.48 -12.42 13.55
C LYS A 178 0.26 -11.42 12.65
N VAL A 179 0.14 -11.57 11.33
CA VAL A 179 0.76 -10.65 10.36
C VAL A 179 0.13 -9.26 10.45
N MET A 180 -1.20 -9.18 10.58
CA MET A 180 -1.89 -7.90 10.69
C MET A 180 -1.65 -7.22 12.04
N ASP A 181 -1.47 -7.95 13.14
CA ASP A 181 -1.08 -7.39 14.43
C ASP A 181 0.26 -6.65 14.30
N LEU A 182 1.25 -7.29 13.69
CA LEU A 182 2.54 -6.70 13.40
C LEU A 182 2.44 -5.50 12.44
N PHE A 183 1.62 -5.62 11.39
CA PHE A 183 1.39 -4.52 10.44
C PHE A 183 0.90 -3.26 11.17
N PHE A 184 -0.18 -3.37 11.97
CA PHE A 184 -0.72 -2.24 12.72
C PHE A 184 0.26 -1.68 13.74
N GLU A 185 1.02 -2.54 14.43
CA GLU A 185 2.08 -2.12 15.34
C GLU A 185 3.11 -1.23 14.62
N GLN A 186 3.61 -1.68 13.47
CA GLN A 186 4.65 -0.95 12.74
C GLN A 186 4.15 0.39 12.17
N ILE A 187 2.95 0.44 11.59
CA ILE A 187 2.42 1.69 11.03
C ILE A 187 2.09 2.72 12.11
N ARG A 188 1.59 2.30 13.27
CA ARG A 188 1.31 3.19 14.40
C ARG A 188 2.59 3.69 15.07
N ALA A 189 3.58 2.83 15.27
CA ALA A 189 4.88 3.21 15.84
C ALA A 189 5.61 4.26 14.98
N ASN A 190 5.43 4.21 13.65
CA ASN A 190 6.05 5.13 12.71
C ASN A 190 5.18 6.35 12.39
N GLY A 191 3.93 6.41 12.85
CA GLY A 191 2.97 7.46 12.49
C GLY A 191 2.70 7.54 10.98
N THR A 192 2.72 6.38 10.29
CA THR A 192 2.56 6.31 8.84
C THR A 192 1.09 6.48 8.44
N THR A 193 0.78 7.46 7.58
CA THR A 193 -0.56 7.57 6.98
C THR A 193 -0.82 6.31 6.14
N THR A 194 -1.97 5.67 6.33
CA THR A 194 -2.20 4.36 5.71
C THR A 194 -3.59 4.28 5.08
N VAL A 195 -3.65 3.76 3.85
CA VAL A 195 -4.90 3.36 3.19
C VAL A 195 -4.89 1.84 3.05
N LEU A 196 -5.77 1.18 3.77
CA LEU A 196 -5.95 -0.26 3.78
C LEU A 196 -7.22 -0.61 3.01
N VAL A 197 -7.06 -1.28 1.87
CA VAL A 197 -8.18 -1.87 1.14
C VAL A 197 -8.39 -3.30 1.63
N THR A 198 -9.61 -3.60 2.03
CA THR A 198 -9.97 -4.95 2.48
C THR A 198 -11.48 -5.21 2.34
N HIS A 199 -11.86 -6.48 2.36
CA HIS A 199 -13.25 -6.92 2.53
C HIS A 199 -13.50 -7.44 3.96
N ASP A 200 -12.46 -7.52 4.79
CA ASP A 200 -12.54 -7.97 6.19
C ASP A 200 -12.90 -6.81 7.11
N ARG A 201 -14.13 -6.87 7.68
CA ARG A 201 -14.60 -5.89 8.66
C ARG A 201 -13.78 -5.86 9.94
N GLY A 202 -13.30 -7.02 10.41
CA GLY A 202 -12.48 -7.08 11.61
C GLY A 202 -11.15 -6.31 11.46
N LEU A 203 -10.59 -6.27 10.25
CA LEU A 203 -9.42 -5.42 9.97
C LEU A 203 -9.81 -3.94 9.83
N ALA A 204 -10.95 -3.65 9.19
CA ALA A 204 -11.43 -2.28 9.04
C ALA A 204 -11.72 -1.62 10.40
N ASP A 205 -12.29 -2.36 11.34
CA ASP A 205 -12.59 -1.88 12.70
C ASP A 205 -11.34 -1.52 13.53
N ARG A 206 -10.15 -1.91 13.07
CA ARG A 206 -8.84 -1.53 13.67
C ARG A 206 -8.29 -0.21 13.15
N CYS A 207 -8.89 0.32 12.09
CA CYS A 207 -8.51 1.59 11.47
C CYS A 207 -9.18 2.77 12.21
N ASP A 208 -8.65 3.97 12.01
CA ASP A 208 -9.19 5.17 12.65
C ASP A 208 -10.48 5.64 11.98
N ARG A 209 -10.68 5.26 10.70
CA ARG A 209 -11.85 5.60 9.89
C ARG A 209 -12.11 4.52 8.86
N VAL A 210 -13.39 4.29 8.58
CA VAL A 210 -13.83 3.29 7.61
C VAL A 210 -14.65 3.97 6.52
N LEU A 211 -14.24 3.77 5.28
CA LEU A 211 -14.93 4.22 4.08
C LEU A 211 -15.49 3.02 3.33
N LYS A 212 -16.62 3.18 2.69
CA LYS A 212 -17.19 2.19 1.77
C LYS A 212 -17.10 2.70 0.34
N LEU A 213 -16.47 1.93 -0.53
CA LEU A 213 -16.47 2.19 -1.98
C LEU A 213 -17.59 1.38 -2.63
N GLU A 214 -18.61 2.07 -3.10
CA GLU A 214 -19.79 1.47 -3.73
C GLU A 214 -20.23 2.31 -4.94
N ASN A 215 -20.53 1.67 -6.07
CA ASN A 215 -20.95 2.33 -7.31
C ASN A 215 -20.00 3.45 -7.79
N GLY A 216 -18.71 3.33 -7.48
CA GLY A 216 -17.68 4.30 -7.86
C GLY A 216 -17.57 5.51 -6.93
N GLN A 217 -18.29 5.54 -5.79
CA GLN A 217 -18.28 6.63 -4.81
C GLN A 217 -17.81 6.14 -3.44
N LEU A 218 -17.17 7.03 -2.66
CA LEU A 218 -16.77 6.77 -1.27
C LEU A 218 -17.79 7.38 -0.32
N CYS A 219 -18.20 6.59 0.68
CA CYS A 219 -19.07 7.03 1.78
C CYS A 219 -18.42 6.66 3.12
N ASP A 220 -18.47 7.52 4.11
CA ASP A 220 -18.14 7.21 5.51
C ASP A 220 -19.18 6.24 6.10
N ILE A 221 -18.74 5.24 6.88
CA ILE A 221 -19.62 4.25 7.54
C ILE A 221 -19.23 4.03 9.01
#